data_7e8daddfa9be20ba35c733c783ed1783
#
_entry.id   7e8daddfa9be20ba35c733c783ed1783
#
_cell.length_a   1.000
_cell.length_b   1.000
_cell.length_c   1.000
_cell.angle_alpha   90.00
_cell.angle_beta   90.00
_cell.angle_gamma   90.00
#
_symmetry.space_group_name_H-M   'P 1'
#
loop_
_entity.id
_entity.type
_entity.pdbx_description
1 polymer ?
#
loop_
_entity_poly.entity_id
_entity_poly.type
_entity_poly.pdbx_seq_one_letter_code
_entity_poly.pdbx_strand_id
1 'polypeptide(L)'
;MKMYAWLIALLFAANTAFAETTPLDTSIEKLQHDWAKAYYQTPEKDKEAAFEKLVEEAHKVSTANPGRAEPLIWEGIITSTLAKYQSIFSAGGTAKAARDLLLAAEKIDANALHGSALTSLGSLYYKVPRFGSFGDHDKARDYLERALKVNPDGIDPNFFMGELMVERGDHAKALEYFKKASNAPARPGREDADTGRKAEIQEAIRKIEKK
;
A
#
# COMPACT_ATOMS: atom_id res chain seq x y z
N MET A 1 60.66 -35.63 22.83
CA MET A 1 59.70 -34.64 23.26
C MET A 1 58.75 -34.41 22.05
N LYS A 2 57.55 -34.94 22.12
CA LYS A 2 56.53 -34.79 21.03
C LYS A 2 55.46 -33.81 21.55
N MET A 3 55.40 -32.59 20.95
CA MET A 3 54.35 -31.61 21.22
C MET A 3 53.13 -31.95 20.42
N TYR A 4 51.99 -32.22 21.08
CA TYR A 4 50.67 -32.36 20.46
C TYR A 4 49.98 -30.99 20.43
N ALA A 5 49.82 -30.44 19.23
CA ALA A 5 49.03 -29.25 19.01
C ALA A 5 47.53 -29.64 18.97
N TRP A 6 46.74 -29.11 19.89
CA TRP A 6 45.28 -29.24 19.90
C TRP A 6 44.67 -28.13 19.04
N LEU A 7 44.09 -28.48 17.91
CA LEU A 7 43.27 -27.62 17.09
C LEU A 7 41.87 -27.58 17.71
N ILE A 8 41.51 -26.45 18.32
CA ILE A 8 40.13 -26.16 18.74
C ILE A 8 39.38 -25.61 17.51
N ALA A 9 38.50 -26.42 16.90
CA ALA A 9 37.57 -25.98 15.89
C ALA A 9 36.40 -25.27 16.56
N LEU A 10 36.36 -23.94 16.46
CA LEU A 10 35.18 -23.13 16.85
C LEU A 10 34.10 -23.34 15.80
N LEU A 11 33.09 -24.12 16.11
CA LEU A 11 31.85 -24.20 15.36
C LEU A 11 31.04 -22.93 15.62
N PHE A 12 31.05 -22.01 14.66
CA PHE A 12 30.07 -20.92 14.61
C PHE A 12 28.71 -21.51 14.13
N ALA A 13 27.86 -21.80 15.09
CA ALA A 13 26.44 -22.05 14.79
C ALA A 13 25.80 -20.73 14.40
N ALA A 14 25.58 -20.49 13.10
CA ALA A 14 24.77 -19.41 12.60
C ALA A 14 23.31 -19.67 13.02
N ASN A 15 22.88 -19.05 14.12
CA ASN A 15 21.47 -19.00 14.49
C ASN A 15 20.76 -18.11 13.48
N THR A 16 20.17 -18.68 12.44
CA THR A 16 19.15 -18.02 11.65
C THR A 16 17.89 -17.93 12.51
N ALA A 17 17.78 -16.85 13.28
CA ALA A 17 16.53 -16.52 13.96
C ALA A 17 15.50 -16.19 12.87
N PHE A 18 14.63 -17.14 12.57
CA PHE A 18 13.39 -16.81 11.87
C PHE A 18 12.61 -15.87 12.78
N ALA A 19 12.33 -14.66 12.31
CA ALA A 19 11.47 -13.73 13.04
C ALA A 19 10.11 -14.41 13.26
N GLU A 20 9.74 -14.60 14.51
CA GLU A 20 8.47 -15.22 14.88
C GLU A 20 7.34 -14.27 14.47
N THR A 21 6.39 -14.75 13.66
CA THR A 21 5.23 -13.95 13.19
C THR A 21 4.38 -13.56 14.40
N THR A 22 4.21 -12.28 14.61
CA THR A 22 3.42 -11.78 15.75
C THR A 22 1.91 -11.89 15.47
N PRO A 23 1.03 -11.88 16.49
CA PRO A 23 -0.42 -11.80 16.30
C PRO A 23 -0.85 -10.58 15.47
N LEU A 24 -0.11 -9.47 15.56
CA LEU A 24 -0.35 -8.29 14.74
C LEU A 24 -0.02 -8.56 13.26
N ASP A 25 1.13 -9.18 12.97
CA ASP A 25 1.51 -9.51 11.59
C ASP A 25 0.45 -10.38 10.93
N THR A 26 -0.02 -11.42 11.63
CA THR A 26 -1.12 -12.28 11.15
C THR A 26 -2.41 -11.49 10.88
N SER A 27 -2.74 -10.52 11.74
CA SER A 27 -3.92 -9.67 11.55
C SER A 27 -3.76 -8.75 10.32
N ILE A 28 -2.57 -8.20 10.13
CA ILE A 28 -2.25 -7.36 8.96
C ILE A 28 -2.30 -8.19 7.67
N GLU A 29 -1.70 -9.38 7.65
CA GLU A 29 -1.76 -10.30 6.51
C GLU A 29 -3.21 -10.64 6.14
N LYS A 30 -4.05 -10.95 7.14
CA LYS A 30 -5.48 -11.18 6.91
C LYS A 30 -6.17 -9.99 6.26
N LEU A 31 -5.97 -8.76 6.77
CA LEU A 31 -6.53 -7.55 6.17
C LEU A 31 -6.07 -7.33 4.74
N GLN A 32 -4.82 -7.67 4.43
CA GLN A 32 -4.25 -7.59 3.08
C GLN A 32 -4.94 -8.54 2.10
N HIS A 33 -5.13 -9.79 2.48
CA HIS A 33 -5.82 -10.78 1.67
C HIS A 33 -7.29 -10.44 1.47
N ASP A 34 -7.97 -10.08 2.55
CA ASP A 34 -9.40 -9.72 2.50
C ASP A 34 -9.63 -8.48 1.64
N TRP A 35 -8.73 -7.48 1.70
CA TRP A 35 -8.76 -6.33 0.82
C TRP A 35 -8.60 -6.74 -0.65
N ALA A 36 -7.62 -7.58 -0.97
CA ALA A 36 -7.38 -8.02 -2.34
C ALA A 36 -8.57 -8.82 -2.90
N LYS A 37 -9.14 -9.69 -2.08
CA LYS A 37 -10.37 -10.43 -2.41
C LYS A 37 -11.55 -9.48 -2.64
N ALA A 38 -11.79 -8.55 -1.74
CA ALA A 38 -12.87 -7.57 -1.85
C ALA A 38 -12.70 -6.68 -3.11
N TYR A 39 -11.48 -6.27 -3.40
CA TYR A 39 -11.19 -5.35 -4.50
C TYR A 39 -11.22 -6.03 -5.87
N TYR A 40 -10.57 -7.19 -6.01
CA TYR A 40 -10.37 -7.82 -7.32
C TYR A 40 -11.35 -8.95 -7.64
N GLN A 41 -11.96 -9.58 -6.63
CA GLN A 41 -12.78 -10.79 -6.83
C GLN A 41 -14.26 -10.61 -6.50
N THR A 42 -14.62 -9.53 -5.78
CA THR A 42 -16.03 -9.24 -5.44
C THR A 42 -16.72 -8.53 -6.60
N PRO A 43 -17.96 -8.91 -6.99
CA PRO A 43 -18.76 -8.19 -7.97
C PRO A 43 -18.95 -6.72 -7.58
N GLU A 44 -18.94 -5.81 -8.56
CA GLU A 44 -18.99 -4.35 -8.32
C GLU A 44 -20.13 -3.91 -7.40
N LYS A 45 -21.31 -4.48 -7.59
CA LYS A 45 -22.53 -4.18 -6.79
C LYS A 45 -22.42 -4.55 -5.31
N ASP A 46 -21.51 -5.46 -4.97
CA ASP A 46 -21.35 -6.00 -3.60
C ASP A 46 -20.12 -5.42 -2.89
N LYS A 47 -19.31 -4.60 -3.58
CA LYS A 47 -18.05 -4.05 -3.05
C LYS A 47 -18.25 -3.10 -1.90
N GLU A 48 -19.23 -2.20 -1.96
CA GLU A 48 -19.51 -1.26 -0.87
C GLU A 48 -19.73 -2.01 0.44
N ALA A 49 -20.66 -2.98 0.45
CA ALA A 49 -20.96 -3.78 1.63
C ALA A 49 -19.77 -4.64 2.11
N ALA A 50 -18.94 -5.14 1.19
CA ALA A 50 -17.74 -5.89 1.53
C ALA A 50 -16.69 -4.98 2.22
N PHE A 51 -16.50 -3.76 1.70
CA PHE A 51 -15.57 -2.81 2.29
C PHE A 51 -16.08 -2.20 3.60
N GLU A 52 -17.38 -2.00 3.80
CA GLU A 52 -17.94 -1.60 5.09
C GLU A 52 -17.56 -2.58 6.21
N LYS A 53 -17.77 -3.89 5.97
CA LYS A 53 -17.36 -4.92 6.92
C LYS A 53 -15.86 -4.93 7.18
N LEU A 54 -15.08 -4.76 6.12
CA LEU A 54 -13.63 -4.78 6.24
C LEU A 54 -13.09 -3.55 7.01
N VAL A 55 -13.73 -2.38 6.90
CA VAL A 55 -13.43 -1.19 7.72
C VAL A 55 -13.65 -1.50 9.21
N GLU A 56 -14.76 -2.17 9.56
CA GLU A 56 -15.02 -2.56 10.95
C GLU A 56 -13.96 -3.52 11.49
N GLU A 57 -13.52 -4.49 10.68
CA GLU A 57 -12.44 -5.41 11.06
C GLU A 57 -11.11 -4.68 11.23
N ALA A 58 -10.74 -3.82 10.30
CA ALA A 58 -9.52 -3.02 10.36
C ALA A 58 -9.51 -2.08 11.58
N HIS A 59 -10.65 -1.48 11.90
CA HIS A 59 -10.81 -0.64 13.08
C HIS A 59 -10.59 -1.42 14.41
N LYS A 60 -11.05 -2.66 14.49
CA LYS A 60 -10.77 -3.52 15.64
C LYS A 60 -9.28 -3.80 15.79
N VAL A 61 -8.57 -4.03 14.69
CA VAL A 61 -7.13 -4.29 14.70
C VAL A 61 -6.36 -3.04 15.13
N SER A 62 -6.70 -1.87 14.62
CA SER A 62 -6.02 -0.60 14.98
C SER A 62 -6.26 -0.21 16.44
N THR A 63 -7.49 -0.38 16.92
CA THR A 63 -7.87 -0.11 18.31
C THR A 63 -7.18 -1.06 19.30
N ALA A 64 -6.99 -2.32 18.92
CA ALA A 64 -6.29 -3.31 19.76
C ALA A 64 -4.77 -3.09 19.79
N ASN A 65 -4.22 -2.29 18.88
CA ASN A 65 -2.77 -2.06 18.74
C ASN A 65 -2.43 -0.55 18.74
N PRO A 66 -2.71 0.18 19.82
CA PRO A 66 -2.46 1.62 19.89
C PRO A 66 -0.96 1.93 19.74
N GLY A 67 -0.67 3.02 19.03
CA GLY A 67 0.71 3.47 18.81
C GLY A 67 1.48 2.72 17.72
N ARG A 68 0.85 1.80 16.98
CA ARG A 68 1.42 1.11 15.83
C ARG A 68 0.95 1.75 14.52
N ALA A 69 1.87 1.93 13.58
CA ALA A 69 1.56 2.52 12.28
C ALA A 69 0.84 1.55 11.35
N GLU A 70 1.23 0.27 11.35
CA GLU A 70 0.79 -0.75 10.40
C GLU A 70 -0.74 -0.95 10.39
N PRO A 71 -1.42 -1.08 11.54
CA PRO A 71 -2.88 -1.22 11.55
C PRO A 71 -3.59 0.05 11.12
N LEU A 72 -3.09 1.25 11.45
CA LEU A 72 -3.64 2.52 10.97
C LEU A 72 -3.48 2.68 9.45
N ILE A 73 -2.36 2.21 8.89
CA ILE A 73 -2.15 2.19 7.43
C ILE A 73 -3.24 1.35 6.77
N TRP A 74 -3.48 0.13 7.26
CA TRP A 74 -4.46 -0.75 6.64
C TRP A 74 -5.90 -0.28 6.84
N GLU A 75 -6.23 0.25 8.01
CA GLU A 75 -7.53 0.90 8.22
C GLU A 75 -7.72 2.07 7.24
N GLY A 76 -6.70 2.92 7.06
CA GLY A 76 -6.73 4.03 6.11
C GLY A 76 -6.86 3.59 4.65
N ILE A 77 -6.12 2.55 4.22
CA ILE A 77 -6.21 1.99 2.87
C ILE A 77 -7.61 1.43 2.60
N ILE A 78 -8.14 0.64 3.51
CA ILE A 78 -9.46 0.01 3.40
C ILE A 78 -10.55 1.09 3.37
N THR A 79 -10.48 2.07 4.27
CA THR A 79 -11.42 3.21 4.34
C THR A 79 -11.35 4.05 3.06
N SER A 80 -10.16 4.31 2.52
CA SER A 80 -10.03 5.05 1.26
C SER A 80 -10.62 4.27 0.07
N THR A 81 -10.53 2.94 0.12
CA THR A 81 -11.12 2.08 -0.91
C THR A 81 -12.65 2.05 -0.80
N LEU A 82 -13.21 2.03 0.41
CA LEU A 82 -14.66 2.16 0.64
C LEU A 82 -15.19 3.45 0.00
N ALA A 83 -14.51 4.58 0.19
CA ALA A 83 -14.93 5.86 -0.39
C ALA A 83 -15.11 5.81 -1.93
N LYS A 84 -14.37 4.95 -2.62
CA LYS A 84 -14.50 4.76 -4.08
C LYS A 84 -15.85 4.17 -4.50
N TYR A 85 -16.46 3.37 -3.63
CA TYR A 85 -17.71 2.64 -3.93
C TYR A 85 -18.95 3.29 -3.34
N GLN A 86 -18.77 4.29 -2.49
CA GLN A 86 -19.87 5.04 -1.86
C GLN A 86 -20.47 6.11 -2.78
N SER A 87 -21.66 6.54 -2.43
CA SER A 87 -22.30 7.70 -3.05
C SER A 87 -21.45 8.98 -2.85
N ILE A 88 -21.62 9.95 -3.75
CA ILE A 88 -20.96 11.25 -3.68
C ILE A 88 -21.19 11.97 -2.33
N PHE A 89 -22.31 11.73 -1.68
CA PHE A 89 -22.66 12.34 -0.41
C PHE A 89 -21.86 11.76 0.78
N SER A 90 -21.53 10.48 0.72
CA SER A 90 -20.79 9.77 1.81
C SER A 90 -19.29 9.75 1.55
N ALA A 91 -18.87 9.61 0.30
CA ALA A 91 -17.47 9.42 -0.08
C ALA A 91 -16.50 10.49 0.46
N GLY A 92 -16.94 11.76 0.50
CA GLY A 92 -16.10 12.86 0.97
C GLY A 92 -15.71 12.76 2.45
N GLY A 93 -16.65 12.37 3.31
CA GLY A 93 -16.39 12.15 4.74
C GLY A 93 -15.48 10.95 4.96
N THR A 94 -15.76 9.84 4.26
CA THR A 94 -14.96 8.61 4.33
C THR A 94 -13.53 8.81 3.82
N ALA A 95 -13.34 9.52 2.72
CA ALA A 95 -12.01 9.88 2.22
C ALA A 95 -11.22 10.76 3.20
N LYS A 96 -11.90 11.69 3.89
CA LYS A 96 -11.28 12.52 4.94
C LYS A 96 -10.85 11.68 6.13
N ALA A 97 -11.69 10.74 6.60
CA ALA A 97 -11.33 9.82 7.68
C ALA A 97 -10.12 8.95 7.29
N ALA A 98 -10.09 8.42 6.08
CA ALA A 98 -8.95 7.67 5.57
C ALA A 98 -7.65 8.49 5.56
N ARG A 99 -7.72 9.75 5.10
CA ARG A 99 -6.57 10.67 5.14
C ARG A 99 -6.06 10.86 6.57
N ASP A 100 -6.95 11.09 7.52
CA ASP A 100 -6.58 11.38 8.90
C ASP A 100 -5.92 10.15 9.57
N LEU A 101 -6.38 8.93 9.28
CA LEU A 101 -5.73 7.67 9.69
C LEU A 101 -4.33 7.53 9.09
N LEU A 102 -4.17 7.80 7.80
CA LEU A 102 -2.88 7.70 7.12
C LEU A 102 -1.88 8.76 7.61
N LEU A 103 -2.34 9.98 7.92
CA LEU A 103 -1.52 11.02 8.53
C LEU A 103 -1.09 10.65 9.95
N ALA A 104 -1.96 10.01 10.73
CA ALA A 104 -1.61 9.49 12.05
C ALA A 104 -0.55 8.38 11.95
N ALA A 105 -0.69 7.47 10.99
CA ALA A 105 0.29 6.42 10.73
C ALA A 105 1.65 6.99 10.30
N GLU A 106 1.67 7.96 9.37
CA GLU A 106 2.88 8.65 8.93
C GLU A 106 3.62 9.29 10.10
N LYS A 107 2.89 9.92 11.01
CA LYS A 107 3.47 10.57 12.20
C LYS A 107 4.12 9.57 13.16
N ILE A 108 3.62 8.33 13.23
CA ILE A 108 4.20 7.27 14.05
C ILE A 108 5.45 6.70 13.36
N ASP A 109 5.31 6.24 12.13
CA ASP A 109 6.41 5.75 11.30
C ASP A 109 6.09 5.90 9.80
N ALA A 110 6.73 6.85 9.15
CA ALA A 110 6.57 7.11 7.71
C ALA A 110 7.13 5.97 6.83
N ASN A 111 8.02 5.12 7.38
CA ASN A 111 8.65 4.01 6.65
C ASN A 111 7.89 2.68 6.84
N ALA A 112 6.95 2.62 7.78
CA ALA A 112 6.18 1.40 8.03
C ALA A 112 5.57 0.83 6.76
N LEU A 113 5.60 -0.50 6.64
CA LEU A 113 5.14 -1.23 5.45
C LEU A 113 5.69 -0.64 4.14
N HIS A 114 6.99 -0.35 4.13
CA HIS A 114 7.71 0.23 2.98
C HIS A 114 7.12 1.55 2.46
N GLY A 115 6.72 2.44 3.37
CA GLY A 115 6.16 3.75 3.03
C GLY A 115 4.72 3.71 2.50
N SER A 116 3.94 2.70 2.91
CA SER A 116 2.56 2.53 2.42
C SER A 116 1.63 3.68 2.83
N ALA A 117 1.85 4.34 3.98
CA ALA A 117 1.12 5.55 4.35
C ALA A 117 1.36 6.67 3.33
N LEU A 118 2.61 6.91 2.95
CA LEU A 118 2.98 7.93 1.96
C LEU A 118 2.38 7.64 0.58
N THR A 119 2.48 6.38 0.14
CA THR A 119 1.89 5.92 -1.12
C THR A 119 0.39 6.16 -1.16
N SER A 120 -0.31 5.81 -0.08
CA SER A 120 -1.76 5.92 0.02
C SER A 120 -2.22 7.38 0.14
N LEU A 121 -1.50 8.22 0.89
CA LEU A 121 -1.75 9.67 0.94
C LEU A 121 -1.58 10.30 -0.45
N GLY A 122 -0.51 9.95 -1.16
CA GLY A 122 -0.28 10.42 -2.51
C GLY A 122 -1.42 10.05 -3.45
N SER A 123 -1.84 8.77 -3.43
CA SER A 123 -2.99 8.30 -4.21
C SER A 123 -4.27 9.06 -3.85
N LEU A 124 -4.54 9.25 -2.57
CA LEU A 124 -5.75 9.89 -2.08
C LEU A 124 -5.82 11.37 -2.50
N TYR A 125 -4.71 12.10 -2.37
CA TYR A 125 -4.66 13.54 -2.72
C TYR A 125 -4.92 13.82 -4.20
N TYR A 126 -4.55 12.94 -5.14
CA TYR A 126 -4.87 13.18 -6.55
C TYR A 126 -6.24 12.62 -6.98
N LYS A 127 -6.75 11.58 -6.29
CA LYS A 127 -8.06 10.99 -6.63
C LYS A 127 -9.24 11.76 -6.09
N VAL A 128 -9.06 12.45 -4.97
CA VAL A 128 -10.12 13.28 -4.37
C VAL A 128 -10.25 14.60 -5.14
N PRO A 129 -11.47 15.11 -5.37
CA PRO A 129 -11.69 16.37 -6.06
C PRO A 129 -10.93 17.54 -5.40
N ARG A 130 -10.34 18.41 -6.21
CA ARG A 130 -9.64 19.62 -5.76
C ARG A 130 -10.61 20.71 -5.30
N PHE A 131 -11.77 20.82 -5.96
CA PHE A 131 -12.77 21.79 -5.65
C PHE A 131 -13.80 21.21 -4.66
N GLY A 132 -14.03 21.88 -3.57
CA GLY A 132 -14.97 21.45 -2.53
C GLY A 132 -14.47 20.29 -1.62
N SER A 133 -13.21 19.85 -1.78
CA SER A 133 -12.59 18.83 -0.97
C SER A 133 -11.09 19.12 -0.76
N PHE A 134 -10.32 18.12 -0.32
CA PHE A 134 -8.90 18.28 0.03
C PHE A 134 -7.94 17.83 -1.08
N GLY A 135 -8.41 17.48 -2.27
CA GLY A 135 -7.55 17.04 -3.38
C GLY A 135 -6.50 18.09 -3.75
N ASP A 136 -5.26 17.64 -3.98
CA ASP A 136 -4.11 18.49 -4.23
C ASP A 136 -3.02 17.69 -4.97
N HIS A 137 -2.83 17.99 -6.26
CA HIS A 137 -1.87 17.26 -7.09
C HIS A 137 -0.40 17.53 -6.73
N ASP A 138 -0.11 18.66 -6.10
CA ASP A 138 1.27 18.97 -5.70
C ASP A 138 1.61 18.22 -4.40
N LYS A 139 0.67 18.17 -3.45
CA LYS A 139 0.80 17.27 -2.28
C LYS A 139 0.85 15.80 -2.69
N ALA A 140 0.01 15.38 -3.63
CA ALA A 140 0.04 14.01 -4.15
C ALA A 140 1.43 13.65 -4.67
N ARG A 141 2.04 14.54 -5.43
CA ARG A 141 3.39 14.37 -5.96
C ARG A 141 4.44 14.29 -4.86
N ASP A 142 4.42 15.23 -3.89
CA ASP A 142 5.35 15.20 -2.75
C ASP A 142 5.29 13.88 -2.00
N TYR A 143 4.10 13.42 -1.66
CA TYR A 143 3.91 12.14 -0.98
C TYR A 143 4.43 10.95 -1.79
N LEU A 144 4.15 10.89 -3.09
CA LEU A 144 4.62 9.81 -3.96
C LEU A 144 6.14 9.87 -4.19
N GLU A 145 6.75 11.05 -4.28
CA GLU A 145 8.20 11.20 -4.36
C GLU A 145 8.87 10.72 -3.04
N ARG A 146 8.28 11.01 -1.90
CA ARG A 146 8.74 10.49 -0.60
C ARG A 146 8.56 8.97 -0.51
N ALA A 147 7.43 8.43 -0.97
CA ALA A 147 7.18 7.00 -1.03
C ALA A 147 8.23 6.28 -1.91
N LEU A 148 8.57 6.85 -3.07
CA LEU A 148 9.61 6.34 -3.97
C LEU A 148 11.02 6.43 -3.39
N LYS A 149 11.30 7.36 -2.46
CA LYS A 149 12.58 7.37 -1.73
C LYS A 149 12.68 6.20 -0.74
N VAL A 150 11.56 5.81 -0.13
CA VAL A 150 11.50 4.66 0.79
C VAL A 150 11.49 3.34 0.02
N ASN A 151 10.75 3.28 -1.08
CA ASN A 151 10.53 2.06 -1.86
C ASN A 151 10.61 2.35 -3.38
N PRO A 152 11.82 2.54 -3.93
CA PRO A 152 12.01 2.97 -5.32
C PRO A 152 11.51 1.96 -6.36
N ASP A 153 11.55 0.66 -6.02
CA ASP A 153 11.14 -0.44 -6.90
C ASP A 153 9.76 -1.01 -6.54
N GLY A 154 9.05 -0.36 -5.61
CA GLY A 154 7.74 -0.82 -5.17
C GLY A 154 6.68 -0.72 -6.26
N ILE A 155 5.81 -1.75 -6.36
CA ILE A 155 4.74 -1.79 -7.36
C ILE A 155 3.75 -0.62 -7.18
N ASP A 156 3.27 -0.38 -5.95
CA ASP A 156 2.24 0.62 -5.70
C ASP A 156 2.73 2.07 -5.83
N PRO A 157 3.88 2.50 -5.26
CA PRO A 157 4.35 3.87 -5.42
C PRO A 157 4.66 4.23 -6.88
N ASN A 158 5.22 3.30 -7.66
CA ASN A 158 5.43 3.51 -9.08
C ASN A 158 4.10 3.53 -9.86
N PHE A 159 3.16 2.66 -9.55
CA PHE A 159 1.84 2.67 -10.18
C PHE A 159 1.10 4.00 -9.97
N PHE A 160 0.99 4.45 -8.72
CA PHE A 160 0.28 5.70 -8.41
C PHE A 160 0.99 6.96 -8.91
N MET A 161 2.33 6.95 -8.98
CA MET A 161 3.05 8.04 -9.65
C MET A 161 2.74 8.03 -11.14
N GLY A 162 2.67 6.86 -11.78
CA GLY A 162 2.26 6.73 -13.18
C GLY A 162 0.85 7.29 -13.43
N GLU A 163 -0.12 6.94 -12.58
CA GLU A 163 -1.48 7.49 -12.65
C GLU A 163 -1.49 9.02 -12.49
N LEU A 164 -0.73 9.57 -11.53
CA LEU A 164 -0.60 11.02 -11.36
C LEU A 164 0.00 11.70 -12.60
N MET A 165 0.97 11.07 -13.28
CA MET A 165 1.54 11.59 -14.51
C MET A 165 0.50 11.57 -15.65
N VAL A 166 -0.35 10.55 -15.73
CA VAL A 166 -1.49 10.53 -16.68
C VAL A 166 -2.42 11.73 -16.44
N GLU A 167 -2.82 11.98 -15.19
CA GLU A 167 -3.66 13.12 -14.81
C GLU A 167 -3.03 14.48 -15.14
N ARG A 168 -1.70 14.55 -15.15
CA ARG A 168 -0.94 15.75 -15.54
C ARG A 168 -0.65 15.84 -17.04
N GLY A 169 -1.07 14.85 -17.83
CA GLY A 169 -0.85 14.77 -19.26
C GLY A 169 0.57 14.37 -19.69
N ASP A 170 1.44 13.97 -18.74
CA ASP A 170 2.82 13.51 -19.03
C ASP A 170 2.82 11.99 -19.27
N HIS A 171 2.29 11.59 -20.44
CA HIS A 171 2.15 10.17 -20.79
C HIS A 171 3.51 9.46 -20.93
N ALA A 172 4.56 10.16 -21.32
CA ALA A 172 5.89 9.57 -21.44
C ALA A 172 6.42 9.14 -20.07
N LYS A 173 6.36 10.02 -19.06
CA LYS A 173 6.74 9.67 -17.69
C LYS A 173 5.78 8.64 -17.06
N ALA A 174 4.50 8.70 -17.38
CA ALA A 174 3.55 7.70 -16.90
C ALA A 174 3.96 6.28 -17.35
N LEU A 175 4.34 6.11 -18.63
CA LEU A 175 4.84 4.83 -19.15
C LEU A 175 6.12 4.36 -18.46
N GLU A 176 7.05 5.26 -18.14
CA GLU A 176 8.27 4.91 -17.39
C GLU A 176 7.93 4.34 -16.00
N TYR A 177 7.03 5.01 -15.26
CA TYR A 177 6.61 4.54 -13.96
C TYR A 177 5.81 3.25 -14.02
N PHE A 178 4.90 3.09 -14.98
CA PHE A 178 4.16 1.83 -15.17
C PHE A 178 5.08 0.66 -15.54
N LYS A 179 6.12 0.88 -16.33
CA LYS A 179 7.14 -0.13 -16.64
C LYS A 179 7.91 -0.54 -15.37
N LYS A 180 8.30 0.42 -14.53
CA LYS A 180 8.93 0.11 -13.24
C LYS A 180 7.98 -0.69 -12.34
N ALA A 181 6.72 -0.27 -12.22
CA ALA A 181 5.71 -0.99 -11.45
C ALA A 181 5.49 -2.42 -11.97
N SER A 182 5.48 -2.62 -13.28
CA SER A 182 5.35 -3.95 -13.91
C SER A 182 6.50 -4.88 -13.57
N ASN A 183 7.72 -4.33 -13.45
CA ASN A 183 8.94 -5.07 -13.13
C ASN A 183 9.22 -5.16 -11.63
N ALA A 184 8.34 -4.65 -10.78
CA ALA A 184 8.50 -4.70 -9.34
C ALA A 184 8.64 -6.15 -8.85
N PRO A 185 9.50 -6.41 -7.84
CA PRO A 185 9.63 -7.73 -7.24
C PRO A 185 8.30 -8.20 -6.64
N ALA A 186 8.07 -9.51 -6.71
CA ALA A 186 6.91 -10.12 -6.06
C ALA A 186 6.95 -9.92 -4.56
N ARG A 187 5.80 -9.68 -3.95
CA ARG A 187 5.66 -9.52 -2.51
C ARG A 187 5.18 -10.84 -1.90
N PRO A 188 6.00 -11.51 -1.06
CA PRO A 188 5.57 -12.74 -0.40
C PRO A 188 4.25 -12.54 0.35
N GLY A 189 3.31 -13.46 0.18
CA GLY A 189 1.99 -13.39 0.81
C GLY A 189 1.03 -12.33 0.20
N ARG A 190 1.39 -11.73 -0.96
CA ARG A 190 0.57 -10.70 -1.63
C ARG A 190 0.30 -11.02 -3.10
N GLU A 191 0.36 -12.28 -3.48
CA GLU A 191 0.30 -12.77 -4.87
C GLU A 191 -1.01 -12.39 -5.57
N ASP A 192 -2.12 -12.41 -4.84
CA ASP A 192 -3.46 -12.01 -5.30
C ASP A 192 -3.53 -10.50 -5.60
N ALA A 193 -3.02 -9.68 -4.67
CA ALA A 193 -2.94 -8.23 -4.85
C ALA A 193 -1.98 -7.86 -5.99
N ASP A 194 -0.82 -8.52 -6.10
CA ASP A 194 0.17 -8.29 -7.15
C ASP A 194 -0.39 -8.65 -8.53
N THR A 195 -1.12 -9.75 -8.62
CA THR A 195 -1.77 -10.17 -9.87
C THR A 195 -2.80 -9.14 -10.33
N GLY A 196 -3.66 -8.67 -9.42
CA GLY A 196 -4.63 -7.64 -9.72
C GLY A 196 -3.98 -6.31 -10.12
N ARG A 197 -2.97 -5.87 -9.37
CA ARG A 197 -2.25 -4.63 -9.68
C ARG A 197 -1.53 -4.70 -11.03
N LYS A 198 -0.92 -5.82 -11.39
CA LYS A 198 -0.29 -6.01 -12.70
C LYS A 198 -1.30 -5.93 -13.84
N ALA A 199 -2.52 -6.44 -13.64
CA ALA A 199 -3.59 -6.28 -14.62
C ALA A 199 -4.00 -4.80 -14.81
N GLU A 200 -4.12 -4.03 -13.70
CA GLU A 200 -4.38 -2.59 -13.77
C GLU A 200 -3.27 -1.82 -14.49
N ILE A 201 -2.00 -2.16 -14.23
CA ILE A 201 -0.85 -1.56 -14.91
C ILE A 201 -0.91 -1.81 -16.42
N GLN A 202 -1.18 -3.04 -16.86
CA GLN A 202 -1.28 -3.37 -18.27
C GLN A 202 -2.43 -2.62 -18.96
N GLU A 203 -3.55 -2.46 -18.26
CA GLU A 203 -4.67 -1.67 -18.78
C GLU A 203 -4.33 -0.18 -18.88
N ALA A 204 -3.61 0.39 -17.90
CA ALA A 204 -3.16 1.77 -17.93
C ALA A 204 -2.19 2.03 -19.10
N ILE A 205 -1.24 1.13 -19.35
CA ILE A 205 -0.32 1.20 -20.50
C ILE A 205 -1.11 1.18 -21.82
N ARG A 206 -2.01 0.20 -21.99
CA ARG A 206 -2.83 0.09 -23.20
C ARG A 206 -3.66 1.34 -23.48
N LYS A 207 -4.18 2.01 -22.44
CA LYS A 207 -4.94 3.25 -22.60
C LYS A 207 -4.09 4.42 -23.09
N ILE A 208 -2.82 4.47 -22.75
CA ILE A 208 -1.89 5.50 -23.22
C ILE A 208 -1.50 5.23 -24.67
N GLU A 209 -1.18 3.98 -25.02
CA GLU A 209 -0.71 3.58 -26.34
C GLU A 209 -1.79 3.71 -27.45
N LYS A 210 -3.05 3.77 -27.07
CA LYS A 210 -4.18 3.95 -27.99
C LYS A 210 -4.52 5.41 -28.28
N LYS A 211 -3.89 6.37 -27.57
CA LYS A 211 -4.10 7.82 -27.78
C LYS A 211 -3.09 8.41 -28.73
#